data_594bb3b9c86b7d9f707be3b1ad36df4c
#
_entry.id   594bb3b9c86b7d9f707be3b1ad36df4c
#
_cell.length_a   1.000
_cell.length_b   1.000
_cell.length_c   1.000
_cell.angle_alpha   90.00
_cell.angle_beta   90.00
_cell.angle_gamma   90.00
#
_symmetry.space_group_name_H-M   'P 1'
#
loop_
_entity.id
_entity.type
_entity.pdbx_description
1 polymer ?
#
loop_
_entity_poly.entity_id
_entity_poly.type
_entity_poly.pdbx_seq_one_letter_code
_entity_poly.pdbx_strand_id
1 'polypeptide(L)'
;MNDGRYMKVSLDLYYLNSRGTGIIAEQHDIRYKDNYDLASEILDELKKGPDDSKNGRIMPADTNIQRISFTDSESVIVDLSDDYLTDDASVNVMNTYAITKSLCSVTSIKRVMVTVNGAEITDHDGNKLGYVAASDINLETEEYSSEMRDVVLYFGDSSSTALSREERTIKITDQQPIEQYIINELIKGPADKNMSRVLSEDTVLVSVDVEDNICYLNFKADFLTKNSGDEAHERL
;
A
#
# COMPACT_ATOMS: atom_id res chain seq x y z
N MET A 1 8.25 -21.36 -23.45
CA MET A 1 8.96 -20.70 -22.34
C MET A 1 8.25 -19.36 -22.16
N ASN A 2 7.52 -19.20 -21.08
CA ASN A 2 6.77 -17.97 -20.81
C ASN A 2 7.80 -16.99 -20.22
N ASP A 3 8.17 -15.97 -20.99
CA ASP A 3 9.06 -14.91 -20.55
C ASP A 3 8.27 -14.13 -19.49
N GLY A 4 8.66 -14.29 -18.22
CA GLY A 4 7.92 -13.85 -17.05
C GLY A 4 7.86 -12.30 -16.96
N ARG A 5 7.04 -11.71 -17.82
CA ARG A 5 6.79 -10.27 -17.82
C ARG A 5 5.90 -9.94 -16.63
N TYR A 6 6.45 -9.27 -15.63
CA TYR A 6 5.66 -8.70 -14.55
C TYR A 6 4.68 -7.65 -15.11
N MET A 7 3.46 -7.72 -14.65
CA MET A 7 2.44 -6.67 -14.79
C MET A 7 2.51 -5.75 -13.58
N LYS A 8 1.98 -4.53 -13.69
CA LYS A 8 1.90 -3.57 -12.60
C LYS A 8 0.47 -3.03 -12.52
N VAL A 9 -0.05 -2.90 -11.32
CA VAL A 9 -1.36 -2.33 -11.03
C VAL A 9 -1.28 -1.47 -9.77
N SER A 10 -2.02 -0.35 -9.75
CA SER A 10 -2.25 0.43 -8.53
C SER A 10 -3.59 0.01 -7.93
N LEU A 11 -3.59 -0.38 -6.66
CA LEU A 11 -4.77 -0.85 -5.93
C LEU A 11 -4.90 -0.13 -4.60
N ASP A 12 -6.12 0.01 -4.14
CA ASP A 12 -6.42 0.47 -2.78
C ASP A 12 -6.30 -0.72 -1.82
N LEU A 13 -5.37 -0.63 -0.87
CA LEU A 13 -5.23 -1.57 0.24
C LEU A 13 -5.80 -0.93 1.50
N TYR A 14 -6.48 -1.72 2.32
CA TYR A 14 -7.24 -1.22 3.46
C TYR A 14 -6.55 -1.60 4.78
N TYR A 15 -6.43 -0.62 5.68
CA TYR A 15 -5.84 -0.73 7.01
C TYR A 15 -6.81 -0.18 8.06
N LEU A 16 -6.54 -0.37 9.34
CA LEU A 16 -7.32 0.30 10.38
C LEU A 16 -7.01 1.80 10.34
N ASN A 17 -8.03 2.63 10.53
CA ASN A 17 -7.82 4.07 10.70
C ASN A 17 -7.07 4.36 12.02
N SER A 18 -6.57 5.59 12.18
CA SER A 18 -5.80 6.01 13.35
C SER A 18 -6.53 5.89 14.69
N ARG A 19 -7.86 5.75 14.67
CA ARG A 19 -8.71 5.54 15.85
C ARG A 19 -9.03 4.07 16.11
N GLY A 20 -8.73 3.19 15.17
CA GLY A 20 -9.09 1.77 15.25
C GLY A 20 -10.60 1.48 15.15
N THR A 21 -11.40 2.47 14.70
CA THR A 21 -12.88 2.37 14.65
C THR A 21 -13.44 2.08 13.27
N GLY A 22 -12.59 2.08 12.26
CA GLY A 22 -12.95 1.85 10.86
C GLY A 22 -11.71 1.49 10.05
N ILE A 23 -11.87 1.42 8.74
CA ILE A 23 -10.78 1.12 7.81
C ILE A 23 -10.55 2.28 6.86
N ILE A 24 -9.30 2.41 6.41
CA ILE A 24 -8.85 3.42 5.48
C ILE A 24 -8.10 2.80 4.32
N ALA A 25 -8.24 3.39 3.13
CA ALA A 25 -7.54 2.97 1.94
C ALA A 25 -6.21 3.70 1.77
N GLU A 26 -5.16 2.97 1.45
CA GLU A 26 -3.89 3.50 0.95
C GLU A 26 -3.62 2.90 -0.43
N GLN A 27 -3.12 3.72 -1.37
CA GLN A 27 -2.87 3.27 -2.74
C GLN A 27 -1.47 2.66 -2.85
N HIS A 28 -1.39 1.41 -3.29
CA HIS A 28 -0.14 0.66 -3.47
C HIS A 28 0.05 0.22 -4.92
N ASP A 29 1.28 0.29 -5.39
CA ASP A 29 1.71 -0.20 -6.69
C ASP A 29 2.21 -1.63 -6.57
N ILE A 30 1.47 -2.60 -7.13
CA ILE A 30 1.77 -4.03 -7.02
C ILE A 30 2.29 -4.57 -8.35
N ARG A 31 3.40 -5.31 -8.29
CA ARG A 31 3.96 -6.05 -9.44
C ARG A 31 3.65 -7.52 -9.29
N TYR A 32 3.09 -8.13 -10.32
CA TYR A 32 2.61 -9.51 -10.28
C TYR A 32 2.74 -10.20 -11.64
N LYS A 33 2.63 -11.53 -11.65
CA LYS A 33 2.71 -12.37 -12.86
C LYS A 33 1.35 -12.96 -13.26
N ASP A 34 0.55 -13.34 -12.29
CA ASP A 34 -0.77 -13.92 -12.46
C ASP A 34 -1.68 -13.57 -11.26
N ASN A 35 -2.93 -14.01 -11.29
CA ASN A 35 -3.89 -13.67 -10.24
C ASN A 35 -3.53 -14.26 -8.87
N TYR A 36 -2.86 -15.40 -8.82
CA TYR A 36 -2.41 -15.98 -7.56
C TYR A 36 -1.27 -15.15 -6.96
N ASP A 37 -0.29 -14.81 -7.79
CA ASP A 37 0.83 -13.94 -7.43
C ASP A 37 0.32 -12.56 -6.96
N LEU A 38 -0.68 -11.98 -7.66
CA LEU A 38 -1.31 -10.72 -7.26
C LEU A 38 -1.96 -10.80 -5.87
N ALA A 39 -2.72 -11.84 -5.60
CA ALA A 39 -3.34 -12.02 -4.28
C ALA A 39 -2.27 -12.22 -3.18
N SER A 40 -1.18 -12.93 -3.48
CA SER A 40 -0.06 -13.11 -2.56
C SER A 40 0.65 -11.79 -2.27
N GLU A 41 0.97 -11.02 -3.31
CA GLU A 41 1.64 -9.71 -3.16
C GLU A 41 0.77 -8.71 -2.37
N ILE A 42 -0.56 -8.70 -2.59
CA ILE A 42 -1.49 -7.88 -1.79
C ILE A 42 -1.39 -8.25 -0.30
N LEU A 43 -1.42 -9.54 0.03
CA LEU A 43 -1.34 -10.00 1.41
C LEU A 43 0.03 -9.71 2.02
N ASP A 44 1.10 -9.81 1.25
CA ASP A 44 2.44 -9.47 1.69
C ASP A 44 2.59 -7.95 1.96
N GLU A 45 1.96 -7.09 1.14
CA GLU A 45 1.89 -5.65 1.40
C GLU A 45 1.08 -5.34 2.67
N LEU A 46 -0.10 -5.95 2.84
CA LEU A 46 -0.89 -5.80 4.05
C LEU A 46 -0.13 -6.23 5.32
N LYS A 47 0.69 -7.27 5.20
CA LYS A 47 1.57 -7.75 6.28
C LYS A 47 2.69 -6.75 6.61
N LYS A 48 3.21 -5.99 5.65
CA LYS A 48 4.18 -4.91 5.93
C LYS A 48 3.56 -3.82 6.80
N GLY A 49 2.25 -3.61 6.69
CA GLY A 49 1.46 -2.60 7.41
C GLY A 49 1.30 -1.32 6.60
N PRO A 50 0.56 -0.33 7.15
CA PRO A 50 0.27 0.92 6.47
C PRO A 50 1.55 1.76 6.26
N ASP A 51 1.55 2.56 5.19
CA ASP A 51 2.60 3.55 4.92
C ASP A 51 2.50 4.71 5.91
N ASP A 52 1.27 5.16 6.25
CA ASP A 52 1.07 6.11 7.33
C ASP A 52 1.13 5.41 8.70
N SER A 53 2.16 5.72 9.49
CA SER A 53 2.37 5.15 10.82
C SER A 53 1.27 5.50 11.85
N LYS A 54 0.36 6.43 11.53
CA LYS A 54 -0.82 6.75 12.37
C LYS A 54 -1.90 5.68 12.21
N ASN A 55 -1.93 4.99 11.09
CA ASN A 55 -2.89 3.93 10.79
C ASN A 55 -2.49 2.61 11.47
N GLY A 56 -3.49 1.80 11.78
CA GLY A 56 -3.29 0.53 12.45
C GLY A 56 -3.05 -0.62 11.48
N ARG A 57 -2.17 -1.54 11.89
CA ARG A 57 -1.95 -2.80 11.17
C ARG A 57 -3.17 -3.69 11.31
N ILE A 58 -3.53 -4.37 10.23
CA ILE A 58 -4.60 -5.38 10.21
C ILE A 58 -4.04 -6.81 10.34
N MET A 59 -2.75 -6.95 10.23
CA MET A 59 -2.06 -8.24 10.27
C MET A 59 -0.76 -8.08 11.05
N PRO A 60 -0.55 -8.84 12.14
CA PRO A 60 0.74 -8.91 12.83
C PRO A 60 1.86 -9.34 11.89
N ALA A 61 3.08 -8.83 12.13
CA ALA A 61 4.22 -9.08 11.24
C ALA A 61 4.67 -10.56 11.18
N ASP A 62 4.39 -11.31 12.22
CA ASP A 62 4.68 -12.74 12.37
C ASP A 62 3.56 -13.66 11.84
N THR A 63 2.40 -13.11 11.45
CA THR A 63 1.35 -13.88 10.77
C THR A 63 1.91 -14.57 9.54
N ASN A 64 1.67 -15.87 9.40
CA ASN A 64 2.01 -16.61 8.19
C ASN A 64 0.79 -16.81 7.30
N ILE A 65 0.94 -16.49 6.00
CA ILE A 65 -0.04 -16.82 4.97
C ILE A 65 0.18 -18.30 4.61
N GLN A 66 -0.66 -19.17 5.17
CA GLN A 66 -0.48 -20.62 5.02
C GLN A 66 -0.97 -21.11 3.68
N ARG A 67 -2.04 -20.51 3.15
CA ARG A 67 -2.62 -20.93 1.87
C ARG A 67 -3.51 -19.84 1.28
N ILE A 68 -3.45 -19.70 -0.04
CA ILE A 68 -4.40 -18.93 -0.86
C ILE A 68 -5.05 -19.94 -1.81
N SER A 69 -6.37 -19.98 -1.87
CA SER A 69 -7.11 -20.90 -2.73
C SER A 69 -8.23 -20.19 -3.47
N PHE A 70 -8.19 -20.22 -4.80
CA PHE A 70 -9.29 -19.78 -5.63
C PHE A 70 -10.27 -20.94 -5.75
N THR A 71 -11.46 -20.80 -5.18
CA THR A 71 -12.49 -21.87 -5.19
C THR A 71 -13.36 -21.82 -6.44
N ASP A 72 -13.44 -20.65 -7.04
CA ASP A 72 -14.03 -20.39 -8.37
C ASP A 72 -13.35 -19.13 -8.98
N SER A 73 -13.91 -18.59 -10.07
CA SER A 73 -13.34 -17.43 -10.76
C SER A 73 -13.40 -16.11 -9.95
N GLU A 74 -14.22 -16.05 -8.89
CA GLU A 74 -14.52 -14.81 -8.16
C GLU A 74 -14.32 -14.93 -6.64
N SER A 75 -13.97 -16.13 -6.15
CA SER A 75 -13.94 -16.44 -4.72
C SER A 75 -12.57 -16.91 -4.28
N VAL A 76 -12.03 -16.32 -3.21
CA VAL A 76 -10.73 -16.63 -2.64
C VAL A 76 -10.87 -17.04 -1.17
N ILE A 77 -10.18 -18.10 -0.77
CA ILE A 77 -9.95 -18.44 0.64
C ILE A 77 -8.51 -18.09 0.98
N VAL A 78 -8.33 -17.34 2.07
CA VAL A 78 -7.04 -17.01 2.65
C VAL A 78 -6.94 -17.69 4.00
N ASP A 79 -5.98 -18.62 4.17
CA ASP A 79 -5.73 -19.33 5.42
C ASP A 79 -4.46 -18.79 6.08
N LEU A 80 -4.61 -18.31 7.30
CA LEU A 80 -3.56 -17.64 8.08
C LEU A 80 -3.17 -18.47 9.30
N SER A 81 -1.98 -18.18 9.88
CA SER A 81 -1.61 -18.74 11.18
C SER A 81 -2.38 -18.08 12.32
N ASP A 82 -2.38 -18.72 13.49
CA ASP A 82 -3.04 -18.23 14.71
C ASP A 82 -2.47 -16.89 15.23
N ASP A 83 -1.26 -16.52 14.84
CA ASP A 83 -0.69 -15.19 15.11
C ASP A 83 -1.54 -14.03 14.56
N TYR A 84 -2.43 -14.32 13.60
CA TYR A 84 -3.37 -13.33 13.07
C TYR A 84 -4.43 -12.90 14.09
N LEU A 85 -4.84 -13.80 14.98
CA LEU A 85 -5.92 -13.55 15.92
C LEU A 85 -5.49 -12.64 17.06
N THR A 86 -6.36 -11.71 17.42
CA THR A 86 -6.32 -10.94 18.65
C THR A 86 -7.35 -11.49 19.64
N ASP A 87 -7.27 -11.08 20.90
CA ASP A 87 -8.26 -11.46 21.92
C ASP A 87 -9.64 -10.79 21.70
N ASP A 88 -9.73 -9.81 20.79
CA ASP A 88 -10.96 -9.09 20.48
C ASP A 88 -11.54 -9.56 19.14
N ALA A 89 -12.66 -10.28 19.21
CA ALA A 89 -13.37 -10.77 18.03
C ALA A 89 -13.81 -9.66 17.08
N SER A 90 -14.16 -8.48 17.59
CA SER A 90 -14.57 -7.33 16.76
C SER A 90 -13.39 -6.78 15.94
N VAL A 91 -12.19 -6.76 16.53
CA VAL A 91 -10.96 -6.41 15.81
C VAL A 91 -10.64 -7.44 14.74
N ASN A 92 -10.78 -8.74 15.03
CA ASN A 92 -10.55 -9.80 14.06
C ASN A 92 -11.52 -9.71 12.87
N VAL A 93 -12.78 -9.37 13.13
CA VAL A 93 -13.79 -9.10 12.08
C VAL A 93 -13.37 -7.89 11.23
N MET A 94 -12.98 -6.79 11.85
CA MET A 94 -12.58 -5.57 11.14
C MET A 94 -11.33 -5.79 10.28
N ASN A 95 -10.34 -6.51 10.82
CA ASN A 95 -9.14 -6.90 10.06
C ASN A 95 -9.50 -7.79 8.86
N THR A 96 -10.44 -8.72 9.04
CA THR A 96 -10.96 -9.58 7.96
C THR A 96 -11.65 -8.75 6.88
N TYR A 97 -12.41 -7.73 7.24
CA TYR A 97 -13.04 -6.81 6.30
C TYR A 97 -12.01 -5.99 5.51
N ALA A 98 -10.94 -5.54 6.16
CA ALA A 98 -9.85 -4.84 5.48
C ALA A 98 -9.14 -5.73 4.46
N ILE A 99 -8.83 -6.99 4.81
CA ILE A 99 -8.28 -8.00 3.88
C ILE A 99 -9.25 -8.20 2.70
N THR A 100 -10.54 -8.38 2.99
CA THR A 100 -11.56 -8.59 1.96
C THR A 100 -11.63 -7.43 0.98
N LYS A 101 -11.71 -6.19 1.48
CA LYS A 101 -11.76 -5.00 0.61
C LYS A 101 -10.49 -4.85 -0.22
N SER A 102 -9.32 -5.12 0.36
CA SER A 102 -8.04 -5.07 -0.35
C SER A 102 -7.98 -6.08 -1.48
N LEU A 103 -8.35 -7.34 -1.25
CA LEU A 103 -8.37 -8.36 -2.30
C LEU A 103 -9.47 -8.10 -3.35
N CYS A 104 -10.64 -7.59 -2.94
CA CYS A 104 -11.71 -7.22 -3.86
C CYS A 104 -11.42 -5.92 -4.66
N SER A 105 -10.35 -5.18 -4.36
CA SER A 105 -9.84 -4.12 -5.25
C SER A 105 -9.35 -4.70 -6.60
N VAL A 106 -9.06 -6.00 -6.63
CA VAL A 106 -8.88 -6.76 -7.87
C VAL A 106 -10.25 -7.08 -8.46
N THR A 107 -10.55 -6.57 -9.64
CA THR A 107 -11.88 -6.67 -10.26
C THR A 107 -12.40 -8.08 -10.45
N SER A 108 -11.54 -9.08 -10.54
CA SER A 108 -11.92 -10.49 -10.66
C SER A 108 -12.29 -11.15 -9.33
N ILE A 109 -11.89 -10.58 -8.18
CA ILE A 109 -12.23 -11.14 -6.85
C ILE A 109 -13.45 -10.41 -6.31
N LYS A 110 -14.52 -11.14 -6.03
CA LYS A 110 -15.79 -10.58 -5.53
C LYS A 110 -16.04 -10.86 -4.06
N ARG A 111 -15.52 -11.98 -3.56
CA ARG A 111 -15.70 -12.38 -2.16
C ARG A 111 -14.49 -13.15 -1.63
N VAL A 112 -14.23 -12.99 -0.36
CA VAL A 112 -13.10 -13.59 0.34
C VAL A 112 -13.60 -14.29 1.59
N MET A 113 -13.04 -15.44 1.90
CA MET A 113 -13.17 -16.09 3.19
C MET A 113 -11.79 -16.15 3.85
N VAL A 114 -11.68 -15.59 5.05
CA VAL A 114 -10.46 -15.70 5.87
C VAL A 114 -10.66 -16.82 6.87
N THR A 115 -9.66 -17.70 6.94
CA THR A 115 -9.60 -18.79 7.91
C THR A 115 -8.29 -18.70 8.69
N VAL A 116 -8.27 -19.26 9.89
CA VAL A 116 -7.07 -19.42 10.71
C VAL A 116 -6.90 -20.89 11.03
N ASN A 117 -5.79 -21.48 10.58
CA ASN A 117 -5.55 -22.94 10.65
C ASN A 117 -6.75 -23.76 10.14
N GLY A 118 -7.40 -23.27 9.08
CA GLY A 118 -8.59 -23.89 8.47
C GLY A 118 -9.92 -23.60 9.16
N ALA A 119 -9.93 -22.94 10.31
CA ALA A 119 -11.16 -22.53 11.01
C ALA A 119 -11.62 -21.15 10.55
N GLU A 120 -12.92 -20.98 10.31
CA GLU A 120 -13.50 -19.70 9.93
C GLU A 120 -13.46 -18.68 11.08
N ILE A 121 -13.25 -17.39 10.74
CA ILE A 121 -13.35 -16.30 11.71
C ILE A 121 -14.80 -16.19 12.18
N THR A 122 -14.96 -15.92 13.48
CA THR A 122 -16.27 -15.69 14.11
C THR A 122 -16.37 -14.28 14.65
N ASP A 123 -17.60 -13.76 14.68
CA ASP A 123 -17.93 -12.53 15.39
C ASP A 123 -17.99 -12.74 16.91
N HIS A 124 -18.31 -11.69 17.67
CA HIS A 124 -18.40 -11.73 19.12
C HIS A 124 -19.55 -12.63 19.64
N ASP A 125 -20.56 -12.90 18.80
CA ASP A 125 -21.67 -13.81 19.12
C ASP A 125 -21.35 -15.27 18.76
N GLY A 126 -20.18 -15.52 18.16
CA GLY A 126 -19.74 -16.85 17.72
C GLY A 126 -20.28 -17.24 16.33
N ASN A 127 -20.90 -16.33 15.58
CA ASN A 127 -21.33 -16.62 14.22
C ASN A 127 -20.13 -16.57 13.26
N LYS A 128 -20.07 -17.54 12.36
CA LYS A 128 -19.02 -17.61 11.33
C LYS A 128 -19.26 -16.55 10.28
N LEU A 129 -18.18 -15.86 9.86
CA LEU A 129 -18.26 -14.85 8.81
C LEU A 129 -18.47 -15.47 7.41
N GLY A 130 -17.89 -16.65 7.16
CA GLY A 130 -17.95 -17.29 5.85
C GLY A 130 -17.30 -16.44 4.75
N TYR A 131 -17.88 -16.50 3.56
CA TYR A 131 -17.50 -15.62 2.46
C TYR A 131 -18.10 -14.24 2.64
N VAL A 132 -17.24 -13.22 2.63
CA VAL A 132 -17.61 -11.80 2.73
C VAL A 132 -17.34 -11.15 1.38
N ALA A 133 -18.31 -10.42 0.83
CA ALA A 133 -18.11 -9.56 -0.32
C ALA A 133 -17.82 -8.12 0.13
N ALA A 134 -17.05 -7.37 -0.67
CA ALA A 134 -16.77 -5.97 -0.35
C ALA A 134 -18.04 -5.10 -0.24
N SER A 135 -19.10 -5.45 -0.98
CA SER A 135 -20.41 -4.81 -0.92
C SER A 135 -21.15 -5.02 0.40
N ASP A 136 -20.83 -6.09 1.13
CA ASP A 136 -21.50 -6.45 2.38
C ASP A 136 -20.88 -5.74 3.59
N ILE A 137 -19.70 -5.14 3.37
CA ILE A 137 -18.94 -4.44 4.40
C ILE A 137 -19.46 -3.02 4.51
N ASN A 138 -20.30 -2.80 5.51
CA ASN A 138 -20.88 -1.49 5.80
C ASN A 138 -20.15 -0.81 6.99
N LEU A 139 -18.83 -0.76 6.92
CA LEU A 139 -18.03 0.06 7.83
C LEU A 139 -18.02 1.49 7.30
N GLU A 140 -18.05 2.47 8.22
CA GLU A 140 -17.66 3.82 7.86
C GLU A 140 -16.22 3.75 7.34
N THR A 141 -16.07 3.61 6.03
CA THR A 141 -14.84 3.98 5.37
C THR A 141 -14.78 5.48 5.54
N GLU A 142 -13.84 6.00 6.29
CA GLU A 142 -13.48 7.39 6.13
C GLU A 142 -13.02 7.51 4.68
N GLU A 143 -13.95 7.84 3.78
CA GLU A 143 -13.59 8.30 2.46
C GLU A 143 -12.94 9.67 2.68
N TYR A 144 -11.61 9.66 2.77
CA TYR A 144 -10.89 10.91 2.71
C TYR A 144 -11.19 11.55 1.38
N SER A 145 -11.52 12.82 1.41
CA SER A 145 -11.72 13.57 0.19
C SER A 145 -10.43 13.45 -0.63
N SER A 146 -10.51 12.73 -1.73
CA SER A 146 -9.39 12.64 -2.66
C SER A 146 -9.62 13.64 -3.77
N GLU A 147 -8.59 14.40 -4.11
CA GLU A 147 -8.60 15.30 -5.23
C GLU A 147 -7.44 15.02 -6.19
N MET A 148 -7.66 15.33 -7.45
CA MET A 148 -6.58 15.33 -8.44
C MET A 148 -5.87 16.67 -8.37
N ARG A 149 -4.54 16.65 -8.18
CA ARG A 149 -3.73 17.85 -8.08
C ARG A 149 -2.61 17.82 -9.10
N ASP A 150 -2.50 18.91 -9.87
CA ASP A 150 -1.38 19.10 -10.78
C ASP A 150 -0.16 19.56 -9.99
N VAL A 151 0.94 18.84 -10.16
CA VAL A 151 2.23 19.13 -9.54
C VAL A 151 3.31 19.27 -10.58
N VAL A 152 4.34 20.03 -10.24
CA VAL A 152 5.53 20.23 -11.07
C VAL A 152 6.70 19.57 -10.39
N LEU A 153 7.31 18.61 -11.05
CA LEU A 153 8.48 17.89 -10.58
C LEU A 153 9.70 18.29 -11.41
N TYR A 154 10.86 18.21 -10.81
CA TYR A 154 12.12 18.50 -11.49
C TYR A 154 13.03 17.29 -11.41
N PHE A 155 13.49 16.84 -12.58
CA PHE A 155 14.41 15.71 -12.72
C PHE A 155 15.68 16.17 -13.42
N GLY A 156 16.76 15.42 -13.34
CA GLY A 156 17.97 15.71 -14.09
C GLY A 156 17.71 15.65 -15.59
N ASP A 157 18.35 16.54 -16.35
CA ASP A 157 18.38 16.40 -17.81
C ASP A 157 19.29 15.27 -18.26
N SER A 158 19.32 14.95 -19.54
CA SER A 158 20.14 13.89 -20.11
C SER A 158 21.66 14.15 -19.97
N SER A 159 22.07 15.36 -19.68
CA SER A 159 23.46 15.77 -19.45
C SER A 159 23.83 15.82 -17.97
N SER A 160 22.85 15.64 -17.05
CA SER A 160 22.98 15.78 -15.60
C SER A 160 23.51 17.12 -15.12
N THR A 161 23.45 18.15 -15.96
CA THR A 161 23.96 19.50 -15.66
C THR A 161 22.88 20.51 -15.30
N ALA A 162 21.60 20.19 -15.62
CA ALA A 162 20.44 21.03 -15.35
C ALA A 162 19.24 20.19 -14.90
N LEU A 163 18.23 20.86 -14.38
CA LEU A 163 16.95 20.23 -14.03
C LEU A 163 15.94 20.50 -15.16
N SER A 164 15.23 19.45 -15.56
CA SER A 164 14.12 19.49 -16.50
C SER A 164 12.81 19.36 -15.76
N ARG A 165 11.83 20.14 -16.19
CA ARG A 165 10.50 20.20 -15.60
C ARG A 165 9.59 19.12 -16.17
N GLU A 166 8.85 18.43 -15.29
CA GLU A 166 7.79 17.48 -15.65
C GLU A 166 6.51 17.82 -14.89
N GLU A 167 5.37 17.90 -15.60
CA GLU A 167 4.06 18.09 -14.97
C GLU A 167 3.38 16.74 -14.79
N ARG A 168 2.77 16.53 -13.61
CA ARG A 168 1.96 15.35 -13.31
C ARG A 168 0.67 15.73 -12.63
N THR A 169 -0.39 15.02 -12.97
CA THR A 169 -1.62 15.03 -12.18
C THR A 169 -1.56 13.84 -11.20
N ILE A 170 -1.56 14.11 -9.91
CA ILE A 170 -1.49 13.10 -8.85
C ILE A 170 -2.79 13.11 -8.04
N LYS A 171 -3.18 11.93 -7.54
CA LYS A 171 -4.27 11.81 -6.58
C LYS A 171 -3.72 12.04 -5.18
N ILE A 172 -4.25 13.02 -4.48
CA ILE A 172 -3.91 13.30 -3.09
C ILE A 172 -5.13 13.11 -2.19
N THR A 173 -4.91 12.88 -0.90
CA THR A 173 -5.94 12.87 0.13
C THR A 173 -5.60 13.91 1.20
N ASP A 174 -6.56 14.28 2.03
CA ASP A 174 -6.37 15.23 3.13
C ASP A 174 -5.65 14.64 4.35
N GLN A 175 -5.22 13.37 4.27
CA GLN A 175 -4.55 12.65 5.37
C GLN A 175 -3.07 12.89 5.48
N GLN A 176 -2.44 13.16 4.36
CA GLN A 176 -0.99 13.33 4.27
C GLN A 176 -0.68 14.69 3.67
N PRO A 177 0.39 15.33 4.11
CA PRO A 177 0.83 16.57 3.48
C PRO A 177 1.18 16.31 2.01
N ILE A 178 0.87 17.27 1.13
CA ILE A 178 1.12 17.14 -0.32
C ILE A 178 2.60 16.84 -0.61
N GLU A 179 3.48 17.28 0.27
CA GLU A 179 4.93 17.05 0.20
C GLU A 179 5.27 15.55 0.19
N GLN A 180 4.53 14.73 0.95
CA GLN A 180 4.73 13.27 0.93
C GLN A 180 4.45 12.68 -0.45
N TYR A 181 3.35 13.10 -1.08
CA TYR A 181 3.02 12.66 -2.44
C TYR A 181 4.07 13.11 -3.46
N ILE A 182 4.56 14.34 -3.34
CA ILE A 182 5.60 14.90 -4.21
C ILE A 182 6.90 14.09 -4.08
N ILE A 183 7.35 13.78 -2.86
CA ILE A 183 8.55 12.98 -2.64
C ILE A 183 8.38 11.57 -3.20
N ASN A 184 7.22 10.94 -3.02
CA ASN A 184 6.94 9.63 -3.59
C ASN A 184 6.99 9.65 -5.13
N GLU A 185 6.48 10.70 -5.77
CA GLU A 185 6.59 10.87 -7.23
C GLU A 185 8.03 11.08 -7.70
N LEU A 186 8.86 11.79 -6.93
CA LEU A 186 10.30 11.93 -7.21
C LEU A 186 11.04 10.58 -7.08
N ILE A 187 10.66 9.75 -6.09
CA ILE A 187 11.20 8.39 -5.91
C ILE A 187 10.77 7.48 -7.06
N LYS A 188 9.53 7.61 -7.58
CA LYS A 188 9.08 6.89 -8.79
C LYS A 188 9.93 7.23 -10.03
N GLY A 189 10.55 8.41 -10.04
CA GLY A 189 11.40 8.88 -11.14
C GLY A 189 10.63 9.49 -12.32
N PRO A 190 11.33 9.98 -13.35
CA PRO A 190 10.72 10.65 -14.49
C PRO A 190 9.97 9.67 -15.40
N ALA A 191 8.89 10.15 -16.01
CA ALA A 191 8.17 9.43 -17.07
C ALA A 191 8.92 9.53 -18.40
N ASP A 192 9.60 10.65 -18.65
CA ASP A 192 10.43 10.85 -19.85
C ASP A 192 11.79 10.13 -19.67
N LYS A 193 12.07 9.21 -20.59
CA LYS A 193 13.31 8.42 -20.62
C LYS A 193 14.57 9.26 -20.87
N ASN A 194 14.41 10.51 -21.33
CA ASN A 194 15.52 11.45 -21.55
C ASN A 194 15.86 12.24 -20.27
N MET A 195 15.14 12.02 -19.19
CA MET A 195 15.41 12.60 -17.88
C MET A 195 16.04 11.56 -16.95
N SER A 196 16.85 12.00 -16.00
CA SER A 196 17.47 11.16 -14.99
C SER A 196 16.83 11.36 -13.62
N ARG A 197 16.80 10.31 -12.81
CA ARG A 197 16.30 10.33 -11.44
C ARG A 197 17.11 11.29 -10.57
N VAL A 198 16.42 11.97 -9.65
CA VAL A 198 17.05 12.77 -8.58
C VAL A 198 17.08 12.01 -7.26
N LEU A 199 16.25 10.97 -7.11
CA LEU A 199 16.25 10.05 -6.00
C LEU A 199 16.31 8.60 -6.52
N SER A 200 17.02 7.74 -5.79
CA SER A 200 17.04 6.30 -6.09
C SER A 200 15.64 5.70 -5.91
N GLU A 201 15.29 4.71 -6.73
CA GLU A 201 14.04 3.96 -6.58
C GLU A 201 13.96 3.13 -5.29
N ASP A 202 15.10 2.85 -4.68
CA ASP A 202 15.23 2.17 -3.39
C ASP A 202 15.19 3.13 -2.19
N THR A 203 14.97 4.44 -2.43
CA THR A 203 14.82 5.42 -1.37
C THR A 203 13.55 5.12 -0.57
N VAL A 204 13.67 5.06 0.75
CA VAL A 204 12.53 4.86 1.65
C VAL A 204 12.32 6.12 2.48
N LEU A 205 11.19 6.78 2.22
CA LEU A 205 10.69 7.89 3.03
C LEU A 205 9.98 7.29 4.27
N VAL A 206 10.39 7.71 5.46
CA VAL A 206 9.85 7.22 6.75
C VAL A 206 8.72 8.12 7.23
N SER A 207 8.91 9.45 7.21
CA SER A 207 7.88 10.42 7.56
C SER A 207 8.11 11.76 6.87
N VAL A 208 7.03 12.51 6.74
CA VAL A 208 7.03 13.93 6.33
C VAL A 208 6.25 14.69 7.38
N ASP A 209 6.87 15.71 7.95
CA ASP A 209 6.25 16.63 8.89
C ASP A 209 6.39 18.07 8.38
N VAL A 210 5.32 18.85 8.44
CA VAL A 210 5.32 20.24 7.98
C VAL A 210 4.91 21.14 9.14
N GLU A 211 5.86 21.93 9.64
CA GLU A 211 5.65 22.89 10.73
C GLU A 211 6.25 24.24 10.32
N ASP A 212 5.55 25.33 10.59
CA ASP A 212 5.99 26.72 10.36
C ASP A 212 6.58 26.95 8.94
N ASN A 213 5.96 26.38 7.91
CA ASN A 213 6.42 26.41 6.51
C ASN A 213 7.78 25.71 6.27
N ILE A 214 8.19 24.84 7.18
CA ILE A 214 9.37 24.00 7.02
C ILE A 214 8.90 22.55 6.85
N CYS A 215 9.37 21.91 5.78
CA CYS A 215 9.12 20.50 5.53
C CYS A 215 10.29 19.66 6.05
N TYR A 216 10.00 18.79 7.01
CA TYR A 216 10.95 17.85 7.58
C TYR A 216 10.76 16.49 6.91
N LEU A 217 11.79 16.00 6.24
CA LEU A 217 11.79 14.73 5.57
C LEU A 217 12.66 13.73 6.33
N ASN A 218 12.10 12.63 6.75
CA ASN A 218 12.84 11.56 7.41
C ASN A 218 12.97 10.36 6.46
N PHE A 219 14.19 10.01 6.12
CA PHE A 219 14.50 8.87 5.28
C PHE A 219 15.19 7.76 6.09
N LYS A 220 15.15 6.51 5.60
CA LYS A 220 15.96 5.44 6.19
C LYS A 220 17.46 5.80 6.19
N ALA A 221 18.19 5.21 7.14
CA ALA A 221 19.61 5.49 7.37
C ALA A 221 20.52 5.23 6.15
N ASP A 222 20.09 4.42 5.19
CA ASP A 222 20.80 4.13 3.96
C ASP A 222 20.56 5.15 2.83
N PHE A 223 19.77 6.21 3.09
CA PHE A 223 19.44 7.26 2.12
C PHE A 223 20.70 7.86 1.47
N LEU A 224 21.70 8.22 2.27
CA LEU A 224 22.93 8.83 1.74
C LEU A 224 23.72 7.87 0.83
N THR A 225 23.81 6.59 1.20
CA THR A 225 24.51 5.59 0.38
C THR A 225 23.79 5.27 -0.92
N LYS A 226 22.45 5.31 -0.92
CA LYS A 226 21.65 5.02 -2.12
C LYS A 226 21.55 6.19 -3.09
N ASN A 227 21.71 7.41 -2.59
CA ASN A 227 21.56 8.65 -3.36
C ASN A 227 22.87 9.42 -3.54
N SER A 228 24.02 8.89 -3.07
CA SER A 228 25.34 9.43 -3.34
C SER A 228 25.84 8.91 -4.70
N GLY A 229 25.54 9.62 -5.78
CA GLY A 229 26.39 9.55 -6.97
C GLY A 229 27.68 10.33 -6.73
N ASP A 230 28.75 10.02 -7.46
CA ASP A 230 30.05 10.69 -7.33
C ASP A 230 30.00 12.23 -7.48
N GLU A 231 28.87 12.77 -7.98
CA GLU A 231 28.63 14.21 -8.16
C GLU A 231 27.64 14.82 -7.15
N ALA A 232 26.99 14.03 -6.28
CA ALA A 232 26.02 14.54 -5.32
C ALA A 232 26.65 15.26 -4.11
N HIS A 233 27.93 15.02 -3.84
CA HIS A 233 28.67 15.65 -2.74
C HIS A 233 28.98 17.14 -2.93
N GLU A 234 28.86 17.69 -4.15
CA GLU A 234 29.19 19.10 -4.42
C GLU A 234 27.98 20.04 -4.44
N ARG A 235 26.74 19.54 -4.20
CA ARG A 235 25.49 20.34 -4.38
C ARG A 235 24.61 20.48 -3.15
N LEU A 236 25.08 20.10 -1.96
CA LEU A 236 24.40 20.34 -0.69
C LEU A 236 25.06 21.47 0.09
#